data_696586a72fe27a546122ef59b7e35cc9
#
_entry.id   696586a72fe27a546122ef59b7e35cc9
#
_cell.length_a   1.000
_cell.length_b   1.000
_cell.length_c   1.000
_cell.angle_alpha   90.00
_cell.angle_beta   90.00
_cell.angle_gamma   90.00
#
_symmetry.space_group_name_H-M   'P 1'
#
loop_
_entity.id
_entity.type
_entity.pdbx_description
1 polymer ?
#
loop_
_entity_poly.entity_id
_entity_poly.type
_entity_poly.pdbx_seq_one_letter_code
_entity_poly.pdbx_strand_id
1 'polypeptide(L)'
;MNSLLPPGSSPLERRLAQTCSGISDLQVPLRDLWNPATCPVKFLPYLAWAFSVDRWDEGWAESVKRRVVQDAFYIHQHKGTTSAVRRVVEPFGFLIRIIEWWQTGEAPGTFRLDIGVQDQGITEDTYLELER
;
A
#
# COMPACT_ATOMS: atom_id res chain seq x y z
N MET A 1 13.07 -2.62 37.16
CA MET A 1 12.76 -1.17 37.00
C MET A 1 12.97 -0.47 38.35
N ASN A 2 13.64 0.69 38.36
CA ASN A 2 13.74 1.50 39.57
C ASN A 2 12.38 2.16 39.81
N SER A 3 11.79 1.91 41.00
CA SER A 3 10.54 2.55 41.39
C SER A 3 10.75 4.05 41.57
N LEU A 4 9.90 4.86 40.93
CA LEU A 4 9.87 6.31 41.11
C LEU A 4 9.11 6.76 42.35
N LEU A 5 8.56 5.79 43.10
CA LEU A 5 7.82 6.08 44.35
C LEU A 5 8.76 6.46 45.48
N PRO A 6 8.34 7.38 46.35
CA PRO A 6 9.11 7.78 47.52
C PRO A 6 9.37 6.61 48.47
N PRO A 7 10.45 6.66 49.26
CA PRO A 7 10.83 5.56 50.17
C PRO A 7 9.75 5.13 51.17
N GLY A 8 8.86 6.06 51.57
CA GLY A 8 7.77 5.84 52.50
C GLY A 8 6.49 5.25 51.88
N SER A 9 6.49 4.87 50.59
CA SER A 9 5.30 4.36 49.93
C SER A 9 4.84 3.01 50.54
N SER A 10 3.53 2.86 50.67
CA SER A 10 2.88 1.65 51.16
C SER A 10 3.05 0.46 50.18
N PRO A 11 2.94 -0.79 50.67
CA PRO A 11 2.96 -1.97 49.83
C PRO A 11 1.89 -1.94 48.72
N LEU A 12 0.73 -1.36 48.99
CA LEU A 12 -0.35 -1.22 48.00
C LEU A 12 0.05 -0.28 46.86
N GLU A 13 0.58 0.89 47.18
CA GLU A 13 1.06 1.87 46.17
C GLU A 13 2.15 1.26 45.29
N ARG A 14 3.07 0.51 45.88
CA ARG A 14 4.13 -0.19 45.12
C ARG A 14 3.57 -1.22 44.13
N ARG A 15 2.58 -2.01 44.59
CA ARG A 15 1.91 -2.99 43.70
C ARG A 15 1.13 -2.34 42.60
N LEU A 16 0.38 -1.26 42.91
CA LEU A 16 -0.35 -0.49 41.89
C LEU A 16 0.60 0.13 40.85
N ALA A 17 1.67 0.77 41.31
CA ALA A 17 2.66 1.35 40.42
C ALA A 17 3.32 0.29 39.52
N GLN A 18 3.61 -0.89 40.04
CA GLN A 18 4.16 -1.99 39.27
C GLN A 18 3.18 -2.52 38.23
N THR A 19 1.91 -2.65 38.59
CA THR A 19 0.85 -3.08 37.66
C THR A 19 0.63 -2.04 36.56
N CYS A 20 0.57 -0.76 36.94
CA CYS A 20 0.38 0.34 35.96
C CYS A 20 1.61 0.54 35.07
N SER A 21 2.82 0.24 35.53
CA SER A 21 4.03 0.36 34.72
C SER A 21 4.04 -0.59 33.51
N GLY A 22 3.27 -1.67 33.55
CA GLY A 22 3.10 -2.60 32.42
C GLY A 22 2.46 -1.97 31.20
N ILE A 23 1.79 -0.82 31.33
CA ILE A 23 1.26 -0.05 30.18
C ILE A 23 2.40 0.38 29.24
N SER A 24 3.58 0.65 29.79
CA SER A 24 4.76 1.04 28.99
C SER A 24 5.27 -0.09 28.09
N ASP A 25 4.94 -1.33 28.41
CA ASP A 25 5.37 -2.51 27.64
C ASP A 25 4.41 -2.84 26.49
N LEU A 26 3.26 -2.15 26.43
CA LEU A 26 2.32 -2.30 25.32
C LEU A 26 2.91 -1.71 24.04
N GLN A 27 3.10 -2.59 23.08
CA GLN A 27 3.47 -2.17 21.73
C GLN A 27 2.27 -1.56 21.02
N VAL A 28 2.31 -0.26 20.80
CA VAL A 28 1.26 0.48 20.07
C VAL A 28 1.82 0.91 18.71
N PRO A 29 1.78 0.04 17.70
CA PRO A 29 2.43 0.29 16.40
C PRO A 29 1.59 1.19 15.49
N LEU A 30 1.03 2.28 16.00
CA LEU A 30 0.16 3.18 15.23
C LEU A 30 0.85 3.75 13.98
N ARG A 31 2.14 4.07 14.09
CA ARG A 31 2.91 4.57 12.95
C ARG A 31 3.11 3.50 11.88
N ASP A 32 3.32 2.27 12.30
CA ASP A 32 3.51 1.14 11.40
C ASP A 32 2.23 0.80 10.64
N LEU A 33 1.07 0.94 11.29
CA LEU A 33 -0.23 0.70 10.65
C LEU A 33 -0.51 1.65 9.49
N TRP A 34 0.01 2.88 9.53
CA TRP A 34 -0.16 3.88 8.46
C TRP A 34 0.97 3.88 7.44
N ASN A 35 2.01 3.09 7.64
CA ASN A 35 3.15 3.02 6.73
C ASN A 35 3.04 1.77 5.84
N PRO A 36 2.88 1.90 4.52
CA PRO A 36 2.77 0.75 3.61
C PRO A 36 3.97 -0.21 3.69
N ALA A 37 5.16 0.30 4.03
CA ALA A 37 6.37 -0.51 4.12
C ALA A 37 6.43 -1.40 5.37
N THR A 38 5.95 -0.90 6.54
CA THR A 38 6.07 -1.57 7.85
C THR A 38 4.76 -2.15 8.34
N CYS A 39 3.62 -1.81 7.70
CA CYS A 39 2.30 -2.32 8.07
C CYS A 39 2.29 -3.86 8.05
N PRO A 40 1.80 -4.53 9.11
CA PRO A 40 1.61 -5.97 9.08
C PRO A 40 0.71 -6.40 7.91
N VAL A 41 1.06 -7.50 7.22
CA VAL A 41 0.38 -7.96 5.99
C VAL A 41 -1.13 -8.08 6.17
N LYS A 42 -1.57 -8.59 7.33
CA LYS A 42 -3.00 -8.75 7.67
C LYS A 42 -3.80 -7.43 7.70
N PHE A 43 -3.12 -6.29 7.85
CA PHE A 43 -3.76 -4.97 7.86
C PHE A 43 -3.61 -4.20 6.55
N LEU A 44 -2.82 -4.71 5.61
CA LEU A 44 -2.66 -4.07 4.29
C LEU A 44 -3.99 -3.85 3.54
N PRO A 45 -4.97 -4.78 3.55
CA PRO A 45 -6.27 -4.54 2.91
C PRO A 45 -7.01 -3.33 3.50
N TYR A 46 -6.95 -3.16 4.82
CA TYR A 46 -7.58 -2.02 5.50
C TYR A 46 -6.87 -0.71 5.17
N LEU A 47 -5.54 -0.75 5.06
CA LEU A 47 -4.74 0.41 4.66
C LEU A 47 -5.01 0.78 3.20
N ALA A 48 -5.15 -0.22 2.31
CA ALA A 48 -5.54 -0.01 0.91
C ALA A 48 -6.92 0.65 0.82
N TRP A 49 -7.88 0.19 1.61
CA TRP A 49 -9.20 0.81 1.69
C TRP A 49 -9.14 2.25 2.22
N ALA A 50 -8.34 2.52 3.27
CA ALA A 50 -8.15 3.85 3.82
C ALA A 50 -7.52 4.83 2.82
N PHE A 51 -6.63 4.34 1.94
CA PHE A 51 -6.02 5.13 0.86
C PHE A 51 -6.83 5.11 -0.44
N SER A 52 -8.04 4.52 -0.41
CA SER A 52 -8.95 4.44 -1.56
C SER A 52 -8.29 3.82 -2.80
N VAL A 53 -7.52 2.75 -2.59
CA VAL A 53 -6.93 2.00 -3.70
C VAL A 53 -8.06 1.47 -4.59
N ASP A 54 -8.07 1.85 -5.86
CA ASP A 54 -9.16 1.54 -6.80
C ASP A 54 -9.30 0.02 -7.03
N ARG A 55 -8.21 -0.73 -6.94
CA ARG A 55 -8.19 -2.17 -7.15
C ARG A 55 -7.34 -2.90 -6.13
N TRP A 56 -7.85 -4.00 -5.60
CA TRP A 56 -7.17 -4.86 -4.65
C TRP A 56 -7.45 -6.31 -4.93
N ASP A 57 -6.41 -7.13 -4.97
CA ASP A 57 -6.52 -8.58 -5.06
C ASP A 57 -5.71 -9.25 -3.94
N GLU A 58 -6.34 -10.20 -3.26
CA GLU A 58 -5.68 -10.95 -2.19
C GLU A 58 -4.64 -11.95 -2.70
N GLY A 59 -4.71 -12.34 -3.97
CA GLY A 59 -3.75 -13.23 -4.64
C GLY A 59 -2.41 -12.58 -4.97
N TRP A 60 -2.33 -11.24 -4.96
CA TRP A 60 -1.08 -10.56 -5.31
C TRP A 60 0.05 -10.83 -4.32
N ALA A 61 1.28 -10.83 -4.82
CA ALA A 61 2.47 -10.90 -3.99
C ALA A 61 2.52 -9.72 -3.00
N GLU A 62 3.07 -9.94 -1.81
CA GLU A 62 3.16 -8.90 -0.77
C GLU A 62 3.87 -7.63 -1.27
N SER A 63 4.93 -7.79 -2.07
CA SER A 63 5.66 -6.67 -2.66
C SER A 63 4.79 -5.79 -3.54
N VAL A 64 3.93 -6.40 -4.36
CA VAL A 64 2.96 -5.70 -5.22
C VAL A 64 1.93 -4.98 -4.36
N LYS A 65 1.34 -5.67 -3.38
CA LYS A 65 0.37 -5.08 -2.44
C LYS A 65 0.91 -3.82 -1.77
N ARG A 66 2.13 -3.87 -1.25
CA ARG A 66 2.78 -2.72 -0.60
C ARG A 66 3.03 -1.58 -1.58
N ARG A 67 3.47 -1.91 -2.78
CA ARG A 67 3.74 -0.92 -3.83
C ARG A 67 2.47 -0.19 -4.27
N VAL A 68 1.38 -0.93 -4.50
CA VAL A 68 0.09 -0.36 -4.89
C VAL A 68 -0.43 0.62 -3.83
N VAL A 69 -0.35 0.25 -2.54
CA VAL A 69 -0.76 1.15 -1.45
C VAL A 69 0.15 2.39 -1.36
N GLN A 70 1.45 2.21 -1.56
CA GLN A 70 2.42 3.31 -1.54
C GLN A 70 2.17 4.32 -2.67
N ASP A 71 1.84 3.84 -3.85
CA ASP A 71 1.64 4.66 -5.04
C ASP A 71 0.22 5.27 -5.13
N ALA A 72 -0.74 4.81 -4.30
CA ALA A 72 -2.13 5.24 -4.33
C ALA A 72 -2.30 6.76 -4.27
N PHE A 73 -1.60 7.44 -3.37
CA PHE A 73 -1.68 8.90 -3.24
C PHE A 73 -1.21 9.61 -4.52
N TYR A 74 -0.10 9.17 -5.11
CA TYR A 74 0.41 9.72 -6.35
C TYR A 74 -0.57 9.51 -7.51
N ILE A 75 -1.14 8.30 -7.60
CA ILE A 75 -2.10 7.93 -8.65
C ILE A 75 -3.34 8.84 -8.54
N HIS A 76 -3.88 9.03 -7.34
CA HIS A 76 -5.04 9.92 -7.14
C HIS A 76 -4.75 11.37 -7.47
N GLN A 77 -3.57 11.87 -7.13
CA GLN A 77 -3.15 13.25 -7.42
C GLN A 77 -2.99 13.48 -8.93
N HIS A 78 -2.58 12.45 -9.70
CA HIS A 78 -2.27 12.55 -11.12
C HIS A 78 -3.25 11.76 -12.00
N LYS A 79 -4.45 11.45 -11.49
CA LYS A 79 -5.49 10.76 -12.26
C LYS A 79 -5.73 11.46 -13.61
N GLY A 80 -5.83 10.67 -14.70
CA GLY A 80 -5.96 11.17 -16.06
C GLY A 80 -4.64 11.49 -16.78
N THR A 81 -3.49 11.23 -16.15
CA THR A 81 -2.18 11.39 -16.81
C THR A 81 -1.57 10.04 -17.19
N THR A 82 -0.74 10.05 -18.24
CA THR A 82 0.02 8.86 -18.69
C THR A 82 0.95 8.33 -17.59
N SER A 83 1.44 9.20 -16.72
CA SER A 83 2.29 8.81 -15.60
C SER A 83 1.52 8.02 -14.53
N ALA A 84 0.26 8.36 -14.27
CA ALA A 84 -0.59 7.62 -13.35
C ALA A 84 -0.89 6.21 -13.88
N VAL A 85 -1.26 6.09 -15.17
CA VAL A 85 -1.50 4.79 -15.83
C VAL A 85 -0.26 3.91 -15.74
N ARG A 86 0.92 4.47 -16.04
CA ARG A 86 2.18 3.72 -15.93
C ARG A 86 2.41 3.21 -14.51
N ARG A 87 2.20 4.05 -13.49
CA ARG A 87 2.36 3.66 -12.09
C ARG A 87 1.41 2.56 -11.62
N VAL A 88 0.23 2.49 -12.19
CA VAL A 88 -0.73 1.41 -11.87
C VAL A 88 -0.20 0.06 -12.37
N VAL A 89 0.47 0.03 -13.52
CA VAL A 89 0.81 -1.22 -14.21
C VAL A 89 2.26 -1.69 -13.95
N GLU A 90 3.19 -0.77 -13.70
CA GLU A 90 4.60 -1.11 -13.38
C GLU A 90 4.78 -2.12 -12.22
N PRO A 91 3.98 -2.06 -11.11
CA PRO A 91 4.12 -3.04 -10.03
C PRO A 91 3.92 -4.49 -10.45
N PHE A 92 3.20 -4.72 -11.54
CA PHE A 92 2.96 -6.06 -12.10
C PHE A 92 4.09 -6.54 -13.02
N GLY A 93 5.14 -5.73 -13.21
CA GLY A 93 6.31 -6.10 -14.01
C GLY A 93 6.14 -5.85 -15.51
N PHE A 94 5.13 -5.09 -15.92
CA PHE A 94 4.90 -4.77 -17.33
C PHE A 94 5.52 -3.41 -17.71
N LEU A 95 6.20 -3.39 -18.85
CA LEU A 95 6.60 -2.14 -19.48
C LEU A 95 5.45 -1.63 -20.34
N ILE A 96 5.03 -0.38 -20.11
CA ILE A 96 3.94 0.21 -20.86
C ILE A 96 4.45 1.34 -21.73
N ARG A 97 4.04 1.32 -23.00
CA ARG A 97 4.11 2.44 -23.91
C ARG A 97 2.69 2.91 -24.21
N ILE A 98 2.41 4.16 -23.87
CA ILE A 98 1.13 4.80 -24.17
C ILE A 98 1.32 5.61 -25.43
N ILE A 99 0.52 5.32 -26.45
CA ILE A 99 0.49 6.03 -27.73
C ILE A 99 -0.86 6.72 -27.82
N GLU A 100 -0.83 8.04 -27.87
CA GLU A 100 -2.04 8.85 -27.87
C GLU A 100 -2.51 9.12 -29.30
N TRP A 101 -3.83 9.32 -29.49
CA TRP A 101 -4.49 9.46 -30.79
C TRP A 101 -3.83 10.47 -31.71
N TRP A 102 -3.30 11.58 -31.20
CA TRP A 102 -2.63 12.60 -32.02
C TRP A 102 -1.28 12.17 -32.58
N GLN A 103 -0.67 11.13 -32.06
CA GLN A 103 0.61 10.58 -32.54
C GLN A 103 0.39 9.66 -33.75
N THR A 104 -0.75 8.98 -33.80
CA THR A 104 -1.10 7.99 -34.84
C THR A 104 -2.20 8.48 -35.79
N GLY A 105 -2.87 9.59 -35.48
CA GLY A 105 -3.99 10.10 -36.24
C GLY A 105 -5.28 9.29 -36.08
N GLU A 106 -5.41 8.57 -34.96
CA GLU A 106 -6.62 7.82 -34.62
C GLU A 106 -7.75 8.73 -34.14
N ALA A 107 -8.91 8.16 -33.81
CA ALA A 107 -10.07 8.93 -33.38
C ALA A 107 -9.76 9.76 -32.13
N PRO A 108 -10.18 11.04 -32.07
CA PRO A 108 -9.95 11.88 -30.88
C PRO A 108 -10.46 11.24 -29.59
N GLY A 109 -9.63 11.30 -28.52
CA GLY A 109 -9.96 10.75 -27.20
C GLY A 109 -9.63 9.27 -27.03
N THR A 110 -8.98 8.64 -28.01
CA THR A 110 -8.49 7.27 -27.92
C THR A 110 -6.99 7.20 -27.60
N PHE A 111 -6.54 6.11 -27.03
CA PHE A 111 -5.13 5.80 -26.83
C PHE A 111 -4.89 4.31 -26.98
N ARG A 112 -3.68 3.95 -27.34
CA ARG A 112 -3.23 2.55 -27.43
C ARG A 112 -2.23 2.27 -26.34
N LEU A 113 -2.38 1.12 -25.68
CA LEU A 113 -1.42 0.60 -24.72
C LEU A 113 -0.62 -0.52 -25.36
N ASP A 114 0.68 -0.31 -25.55
CA ASP A 114 1.60 -1.39 -25.88
C ASP A 114 2.20 -1.92 -24.60
N ILE A 115 1.90 -3.18 -24.26
CA ILE A 115 2.33 -3.84 -23.04
C ILE A 115 3.47 -4.79 -23.40
N GLY A 116 4.67 -4.47 -22.94
CA GLY A 116 5.83 -5.36 -23.03
C GLY A 116 5.77 -6.41 -21.93
N VAL A 117 5.63 -7.67 -22.32
CA VAL A 117 5.63 -8.82 -21.41
C VAL A 117 7.05 -9.29 -21.24
N GLN A 118 7.52 -9.44 -20.00
CA GLN A 118 8.75 -10.16 -19.71
C GLN A 118 8.53 -11.67 -19.92
N ASP A 119 9.60 -12.46 -19.97
CA ASP A 119 9.65 -13.87 -20.37
C ASP A 119 8.62 -14.84 -19.75
N GLN A 120 7.80 -14.42 -18.82
CA GLN A 120 6.79 -15.25 -18.15
C GLN A 120 5.42 -15.30 -18.83
N GLY A 121 5.20 -14.52 -19.88
CA GLY A 121 3.92 -14.47 -20.58
C GLY A 121 2.83 -13.70 -19.81
N ILE A 122 1.72 -13.40 -20.49
CA ILE A 122 0.51 -12.85 -19.85
C ILE A 122 -0.46 -14.02 -19.67
N THR A 123 -0.98 -14.22 -18.47
CA THR A 123 -2.10 -15.13 -18.24
C THR A 123 -3.41 -14.46 -18.67
N GLU A 124 -4.41 -15.26 -19.04
CA GLU A 124 -5.72 -14.76 -19.46
C GLU A 124 -6.39 -13.89 -18.39
N ASP A 125 -6.19 -14.25 -17.12
CA ASP A 125 -6.66 -13.46 -15.97
C ASP A 125 -6.01 -12.07 -15.91
N THR A 126 -4.72 -11.98 -16.18
CA THR A 126 -3.98 -10.70 -16.21
C THR A 126 -4.42 -9.82 -17.38
N TYR A 127 -4.76 -10.41 -18.53
CA TYR A 127 -5.29 -9.69 -19.68
C TYR A 127 -6.65 -9.06 -19.36
N LEU A 128 -7.57 -9.84 -18.79
CA LEU A 128 -8.89 -9.36 -18.34
C LEU A 128 -8.78 -8.30 -17.24
N GLU A 129 -7.70 -8.36 -16.49
CA GLU A 129 -7.38 -7.36 -15.47
C GLU A 129 -6.99 -6.00 -16.06
N LEU A 130 -6.29 -5.99 -17.16
CA LEU A 130 -5.82 -4.77 -17.83
C LEU A 130 -6.92 -4.10 -18.67
N GLU A 131 -7.95 -4.86 -19.12
CA GLU A 131 -9.10 -4.33 -19.85
C GLU A 131 -10.15 -3.63 -18.98
N ARG A 132 -10.11 -3.82 -17.67
CA ARG A 132 -11.06 -3.21 -16.72
C ARG A 132 -10.58 -1.88 -16.18
#